data_38c7045fba3b73f1783ae085a2c6ea32
#
_entry.id   38c7045fba3b73f1783ae085a2c6ea32
#
_cell.length_a   1.000
_cell.length_b   1.000
_cell.length_c   1.000
_cell.angle_alpha   90.00
_cell.angle_beta   90.00
_cell.angle_gamma   90.00
#
_symmetry.space_group_name_H-M   'P 1'
#
loop_
_entity.id
_entity.type
_entity.pdbx_description
1 polymer ?
#
loop_
_entity_poly.entity_id
_entity_poly.type
_entity_poly.pdbx_seq_one_letter_code
_entity_poly.pdbx_strand_id
1 'polypeptide(L)'
;MTQLSRRAFNREALGLAGTRMAGLLSGLQAGRAAIAAHAGLASSASITDVPGIRAGHFTDPRRPTGCTALLFDGEATAGADYDGSAPGSYLGVLLQPASPIETIHGMLLTGGGPMGLAAVPGAVRYLEEHKVGFDWGVLNVRVPIVVGAVIDDLSLGDGRIRPDADAAYKACQSASTGALAEGNVGVGAGATVGKMLGGHGYHGMKSGLGTASLRLDEVVIGALVVANSSGDIVNPHTGGIVAGARRPDGKGFANIVETLKSFARSGRRESTWLRDPALQSTTLVVVATNAEFTKTALTKIAMMASTGAARAINPYHTNGDGDSTFAISTNRVKSDLGISVIGALAADLVSATVLRAVKAASSIEGWPAARDLAPASG
;
A
#
# COMPACT_ATOMS: atom_id res chain seq x y z
N MET A 1 -2.31 37.48 -46.41
CA MET A 1 -2.90 36.35 -45.68
C MET A 1 -2.70 35.10 -46.50
N THR A 2 -1.64 34.37 -46.25
CA THR A 2 -1.25 33.17 -47.00
C THR A 2 -1.99 31.96 -46.39
N GLN A 3 -2.88 31.35 -47.18
CA GLN A 3 -3.56 30.11 -46.82
C GLN A 3 -2.54 28.97 -46.74
N LEU A 4 -2.19 28.53 -45.53
CA LEU A 4 -1.49 27.28 -45.31
C LEU A 4 -2.41 26.12 -45.72
N SER A 5 -1.98 25.32 -46.70
CA SER A 5 -2.78 24.21 -47.20
C SER A 5 -2.95 23.13 -46.10
N ARG A 6 -4.13 22.49 -46.04
CA ARG A 6 -4.41 21.35 -45.14
C ARG A 6 -3.33 20.26 -45.18
N ARG A 7 -2.59 20.12 -46.27
CA ARG A 7 -1.48 19.15 -46.40
C ARG A 7 -0.22 19.56 -45.62
N ALA A 8 0.07 20.87 -45.48
CA ALA A 8 1.20 21.34 -44.68
C ALA A 8 0.92 21.18 -43.18
N PHE A 9 -0.30 21.52 -42.73
CA PHE A 9 -0.73 21.34 -41.34
C PHE A 9 -0.68 19.85 -40.91
N ASN A 10 -1.13 18.92 -41.76
CA ASN A 10 -1.08 17.49 -41.46
C ASN A 10 0.36 16.93 -41.45
N ARG A 11 1.31 17.47 -42.20
CA ARG A 11 2.71 17.05 -42.16
C ARG A 11 3.42 17.51 -40.87
N GLU A 12 3.18 18.73 -40.43
CA GLU A 12 3.75 19.20 -39.15
C GLU A 12 3.10 18.50 -37.94
N ALA A 13 1.79 18.25 -37.95
CA ALA A 13 1.12 17.50 -36.91
C ALA A 13 1.59 16.05 -36.82
N LEU A 14 1.86 15.39 -37.93
CA LEU A 14 2.44 14.05 -37.99
C LEU A 14 3.92 14.01 -37.58
N GLY A 15 4.70 15.06 -37.88
CA GLY A 15 6.09 15.17 -37.43
C GLY A 15 6.21 15.38 -35.94
N LEU A 16 5.37 16.23 -35.34
CA LEU A 16 5.30 16.47 -33.90
C LEU A 16 4.74 15.25 -33.11
N ALA A 17 3.79 14.52 -33.70
CA ALA A 17 3.29 13.27 -33.10
C ALA A 17 4.34 12.15 -33.15
N GLY A 18 5.12 12.07 -34.24
CA GLY A 18 6.19 11.07 -34.39
C GLY A 18 7.34 11.27 -33.42
N THR A 19 7.80 12.49 -33.20
CA THR A 19 8.86 12.79 -32.21
C THR A 19 8.39 12.59 -30.75
N ARG A 20 7.16 12.94 -30.41
CA ARG A 20 6.58 12.67 -29.10
C ARG A 20 6.34 11.17 -28.87
N MET A 21 5.95 10.43 -29.90
CA MET A 21 5.75 8.98 -29.82
C MET A 21 7.07 8.22 -29.73
N ALA A 22 8.14 8.68 -30.37
CA ALA A 22 9.49 8.11 -30.25
C ALA A 22 10.07 8.33 -28.84
N GLY A 23 9.85 9.50 -28.24
CA GLY A 23 10.22 9.78 -26.85
C GLY A 23 9.43 8.93 -25.83
N LEU A 24 8.12 8.71 -26.08
CA LEU A 24 7.29 7.80 -25.28
C LEU A 24 7.71 6.32 -25.43
N LEU A 25 8.07 5.90 -26.63
CA LEU A 25 8.53 4.52 -26.88
C LEU A 25 9.93 4.25 -26.29
N SER A 26 10.84 5.23 -26.32
CA SER A 26 12.14 5.10 -25.63
C SER A 26 12.00 5.11 -24.11
N GLY A 27 11.09 5.93 -23.57
CA GLY A 27 10.74 5.89 -22.14
C GLY A 27 10.09 4.57 -21.71
N LEU A 28 9.24 4.00 -22.57
CA LEU A 28 8.63 2.66 -22.35
C LEU A 28 9.65 1.52 -22.49
N GLN A 29 10.65 1.64 -23.36
CA GLN A 29 11.73 0.65 -23.47
C GLN A 29 12.72 0.75 -22.32
N ALA A 30 13.07 1.95 -21.86
CA ALA A 30 13.83 2.13 -20.62
C ALA A 30 13.05 1.63 -19.41
N GLY A 31 11.73 1.89 -19.33
CA GLY A 31 10.84 1.31 -18.34
C GLY A 31 10.80 -0.22 -18.39
N ARG A 32 10.73 -0.84 -19.57
CA ARG A 32 10.79 -2.31 -19.74
C ARG A 32 12.14 -2.91 -19.36
N ALA A 33 13.25 -2.24 -19.64
CA ALA A 33 14.58 -2.67 -19.20
C ALA A 33 14.73 -2.53 -17.67
N ALA A 34 14.20 -1.49 -17.06
CA ALA A 34 14.10 -1.34 -15.63
C ALA A 34 13.17 -2.41 -15.01
N ILE A 35 12.04 -2.73 -15.64
CA ILE A 35 11.10 -3.79 -15.24
C ILE A 35 11.74 -5.19 -15.38
N ALA A 36 12.54 -5.45 -16.42
CA ALA A 36 13.29 -6.70 -16.55
C ALA A 36 14.39 -6.83 -15.47
N ALA A 37 14.97 -5.72 -15.01
CA ALA A 37 15.84 -5.69 -13.84
C ALA A 37 15.08 -5.97 -12.52
N HIS A 38 13.74 -5.89 -12.51
CA HIS A 38 12.88 -6.21 -11.36
C HIS A 38 12.82 -7.70 -10.99
N ALA A 39 13.32 -8.62 -11.81
CA ALA A 39 13.63 -9.97 -11.37
C ALA A 39 14.66 -10.00 -10.20
N GLY A 40 15.21 -8.84 -9.84
CA GLY A 40 16.17 -8.62 -8.78
C GLY A 40 16.07 -7.27 -8.09
N LEU A 41 14.86 -6.88 -7.57
CA LEU A 41 14.81 -5.80 -6.57
C LEU A 41 15.80 -6.16 -5.47
N ALA A 42 16.74 -5.27 -5.16
CA ALA A 42 17.71 -5.50 -4.09
C ALA A 42 16.91 -5.83 -2.80
N SER A 43 17.40 -6.80 -2.04
CA SER A 43 16.74 -7.23 -0.80
C SER A 43 16.58 -6.07 0.21
N SER A 44 17.41 -5.03 0.10
CA SER A 44 17.41 -3.83 0.93
C SER A 44 16.57 -2.67 0.37
N ALA A 45 16.00 -2.79 -0.85
CA ALA A 45 15.18 -1.73 -1.45
C ALA A 45 13.94 -1.44 -0.60
N SER A 46 13.71 -0.17 -0.21
CA SER A 46 12.73 0.21 0.78
C SER A 46 12.08 1.57 0.44
N ILE A 47 10.89 1.83 0.94
CA ILE A 47 10.24 3.15 0.82
C ILE A 47 11.11 4.26 1.41
N THR A 48 11.98 3.95 2.36
CA THR A 48 12.94 4.88 2.97
C THR A 48 14.08 5.30 2.03
N ASP A 49 14.23 4.67 0.86
CA ASP A 49 15.15 5.14 -0.19
C ASP A 49 14.64 6.42 -0.85
N VAL A 50 13.36 6.78 -0.68
CA VAL A 50 12.81 8.06 -1.13
C VAL A 50 13.34 9.16 -0.23
N PRO A 51 14.13 10.12 -0.75
CA PRO A 51 14.69 11.19 0.04
C PRO A 51 13.61 11.98 0.81
N GLY A 52 13.80 12.12 2.13
CA GLY A 52 12.88 12.83 2.99
C GLY A 52 11.85 11.94 3.69
N ILE A 53 11.96 10.62 3.57
CA ILE A 53 11.13 9.67 4.31
C ILE A 53 11.96 8.93 5.35
N ARG A 54 11.47 8.93 6.58
CA ARG A 54 11.88 8.04 7.65
C ARG A 54 10.73 7.12 8.02
N ALA A 55 11.00 5.86 8.30
CA ALA A 55 9.98 4.92 8.73
C ALA A 55 10.44 4.11 9.94
N GLY A 56 9.49 3.73 10.79
CA GLY A 56 9.76 2.95 11.99
C GLY A 56 8.56 2.13 12.44
N HIS A 57 8.82 1.11 13.23
CA HIS A 57 7.84 0.15 13.71
C HIS A 57 7.75 0.10 15.23
N PHE A 58 6.54 -0.18 15.70
CA PHE A 58 6.30 -0.78 17.01
C PHE A 58 5.51 -2.07 16.80
N THR A 59 6.06 -3.20 17.26
CA THR A 59 5.37 -4.50 17.28
C THR A 59 5.06 -4.85 18.73
N ASP A 60 3.79 -5.17 19.03
CA ASP A 60 3.38 -5.52 20.38
C ASP A 60 3.86 -6.94 20.73
N PRO A 61 4.61 -7.13 21.82
CA PRO A 61 5.11 -8.45 22.20
C PRO A 61 4.04 -9.39 22.75
N ARG A 62 2.86 -8.87 23.12
CA ARG A 62 1.80 -9.62 23.80
C ARG A 62 0.87 -10.33 22.80
N ARG A 63 0.75 -9.81 21.58
CA ARG A 63 -0.03 -10.43 20.50
C ARG A 63 0.47 -9.92 19.14
N PRO A 64 0.19 -10.63 18.01
CA PRO A 64 0.60 -10.17 16.68
C PRO A 64 -0.24 -8.95 16.23
N THR A 65 0.19 -7.76 16.64
CA THR A 65 -0.33 -6.44 16.25
C THR A 65 0.77 -5.41 16.37
N GLY A 66 0.56 -4.21 15.86
CA GLY A 66 1.53 -3.12 15.95
C GLY A 66 1.18 -1.96 15.04
N CYS A 67 2.09 -1.01 14.94
CA CYS A 67 1.94 0.14 14.05
C CYS A 67 3.27 0.50 13.36
N THR A 68 3.16 1.19 12.24
CA THR A 68 4.27 1.66 11.41
C THR A 68 4.07 3.14 11.16
N ALA A 69 5.04 3.95 11.56
CA ALA A 69 5.07 5.38 11.31
C ALA A 69 5.92 5.69 10.07
N LEU A 70 5.42 6.58 9.21
CA LEU A 70 6.20 7.27 8.18
C LEU A 70 6.25 8.75 8.58
N LEU A 71 7.45 9.29 8.69
CA LEU A 71 7.71 10.68 9.04
C LEU A 71 8.40 11.37 7.85
N PHE A 72 8.02 12.61 7.60
CA PHE A 72 8.55 13.39 6.50
C PHE A 72 9.50 14.47 7.00
N ASP A 73 10.65 14.60 6.34
CA ASP A 73 11.62 15.67 6.65
C ASP A 73 11.13 16.98 6.04
N GLY A 74 10.34 17.72 6.79
CA GLY A 74 9.57 18.87 6.36
C GLY A 74 8.11 18.49 6.10
N GLU A 75 7.57 18.98 4.99
CA GLU A 75 6.19 18.76 4.55
C GLU A 75 6.16 17.86 3.33
N ALA A 76 5.17 16.99 3.23
CA ALA A 76 4.92 16.17 2.06
C ALA A 76 3.52 16.41 1.50
N THR A 77 3.39 16.54 0.19
CA THR A 77 2.09 16.54 -0.49
C THR A 77 1.57 15.13 -0.58
N ALA A 78 0.28 14.91 -0.34
CA ALA A 78 -0.30 13.58 -0.40
C ALA A 78 -1.69 13.57 -1.04
N GLY A 79 -2.00 12.50 -1.77
CA GLY A 79 -3.31 12.17 -2.29
C GLY A 79 -3.68 10.74 -1.92
N ALA A 80 -4.96 10.38 -2.01
CA ALA A 80 -5.44 9.06 -1.66
C ALA A 80 -6.52 8.58 -2.61
N ASP A 81 -6.64 7.25 -2.67
CA ASP A 81 -7.69 6.50 -3.32
C ASP A 81 -8.28 5.50 -2.31
N TYR A 82 -9.60 5.55 -2.11
CA TYR A 82 -10.35 4.76 -1.15
C TYR A 82 -11.36 3.88 -1.88
N ASP A 83 -10.90 2.97 -2.72
CA ASP A 83 -11.75 2.07 -3.51
C ASP A 83 -12.34 0.92 -2.68
N GLY A 84 -11.82 0.65 -1.47
CA GLY A 84 -12.47 -0.24 -0.52
C GLY A 84 -13.78 0.36 0.02
N SER A 85 -14.78 -0.49 0.32
CA SER A 85 -16.10 -0.04 0.78
C SER A 85 -16.16 0.39 2.24
N ALA A 86 -15.14 -0.01 3.05
CA ALA A 86 -15.10 0.23 4.50
C ALA A 86 -13.73 0.77 4.98
N PRO A 87 -13.21 1.88 4.40
CA PRO A 87 -11.90 2.41 4.78
C PRO A 87 -11.88 2.93 6.22
N GLY A 88 -10.96 2.41 7.04
CA GLY A 88 -10.68 2.94 8.37
C GLY A 88 -9.56 3.98 8.32
N SER A 89 -9.88 5.27 8.36
CA SER A 89 -8.88 6.33 8.26
C SER A 89 -9.07 7.44 9.30
N TYR A 90 -7.95 8.06 9.68
CA TYR A 90 -7.89 9.27 10.51
C TYR A 90 -7.42 10.43 9.64
N LEU A 91 -8.16 11.53 9.60
CA LEU A 91 -7.93 12.71 8.78
C LEU A 91 -7.78 12.43 7.26
N GLY A 92 -8.18 11.26 6.77
CA GLY A 92 -8.08 10.90 5.37
C GLY A 92 -8.82 11.85 4.42
N VAL A 93 -9.89 12.50 4.89
CA VAL A 93 -10.61 13.51 4.12
C VAL A 93 -9.73 14.70 3.71
N LEU A 94 -8.66 14.99 4.46
CA LEU A 94 -7.73 16.08 4.13
C LEU A 94 -6.91 15.81 2.87
N LEU A 95 -6.80 14.55 2.44
CA LEU A 95 -6.11 14.17 1.21
C LEU A 95 -6.94 14.36 -0.05
N GLN A 96 -8.23 14.69 0.10
CA GLN A 96 -9.11 14.96 -1.04
C GLN A 96 -8.68 16.24 -1.77
N PRO A 97 -8.77 16.30 -3.12
CA PRO A 97 -8.37 17.48 -3.88
C PRO A 97 -9.07 18.79 -3.47
N ALA A 98 -10.29 18.70 -2.93
CA ALA A 98 -11.06 19.86 -2.48
C ALA A 98 -10.65 20.37 -1.08
N SER A 99 -9.81 19.65 -0.32
CA SER A 99 -9.33 20.12 0.98
C SER A 99 -8.28 21.21 0.81
N PRO A 100 -8.30 22.30 1.62
CA PRO A 100 -7.31 23.36 1.58
C PRO A 100 -5.95 22.95 2.20
N ILE A 101 -5.89 21.80 2.90
CA ILE A 101 -4.64 21.29 3.49
C ILE A 101 -3.84 20.59 2.40
N GLU A 102 -2.78 21.23 1.95
CA GLU A 102 -1.96 20.72 0.84
C GLU A 102 -0.90 19.72 1.29
N THR A 103 -0.44 19.80 2.55
CA THR A 103 0.70 19.02 3.04
C THR A 103 0.38 18.30 4.35
N ILE A 104 1.10 17.20 4.57
CA ILE A 104 1.07 16.40 5.79
C ILE A 104 2.49 16.22 6.35
N HIS A 105 2.60 15.89 7.64
CA HIS A 105 3.88 15.79 8.36
C HIS A 105 4.24 14.35 8.73
N GLY A 106 3.25 13.46 8.70
CA GLY A 106 3.44 12.04 8.98
C GLY A 106 2.23 11.20 8.59
N MET A 107 2.43 9.90 8.56
CA MET A 107 1.40 8.90 8.36
C MET A 107 1.59 7.76 9.36
N LEU A 108 0.50 7.25 9.94
CA LEU A 108 0.51 6.09 10.81
C LEU A 108 -0.35 4.97 10.22
N LEU A 109 0.24 3.82 9.97
CA LEU A 109 -0.46 2.59 9.63
C LEU A 109 -0.52 1.73 10.89
N THR A 110 -1.70 1.25 11.28
CA THR A 110 -1.89 0.58 12.58
C THR A 110 -2.78 -0.66 12.48
N GLY A 111 -2.56 -1.63 13.36
CA GLY A 111 -3.51 -2.71 13.61
C GLY A 111 -4.60 -2.27 14.60
N GLY A 112 -5.45 -3.20 15.01
CA GLY A 112 -6.47 -2.99 16.04
C GLY A 112 -7.86 -2.63 15.51
N GLY A 113 -8.11 -2.79 14.21
CA GLY A 113 -9.37 -2.40 13.57
C GLY A 113 -9.64 -0.89 13.78
N PRO A 114 -10.88 -0.41 13.63
CA PRO A 114 -11.19 1.02 13.78
C PRO A 114 -10.73 1.63 15.11
N MET A 115 -10.66 0.81 16.17
CA MET A 115 -10.18 1.25 17.49
C MET A 115 -8.67 1.54 17.52
N GLY A 116 -7.89 0.93 16.62
CA GLY A 116 -6.44 1.19 16.50
C GLY A 116 -6.11 2.60 16.04
N LEU A 117 -7.07 3.34 15.47
CA LEU A 117 -6.89 4.75 15.11
C LEU A 117 -6.65 5.65 16.33
N ALA A 118 -6.98 5.19 17.54
CA ALA A 118 -6.63 5.86 18.81
C ALA A 118 -5.10 5.94 19.03
N ALA A 119 -4.28 5.23 18.26
CA ALA A 119 -2.83 5.37 18.30
C ALA A 119 -2.31 6.67 17.65
N VAL A 120 -3.02 7.24 16.67
CA VAL A 120 -2.55 8.39 15.88
C VAL A 120 -2.14 9.60 16.75
N PRO A 121 -2.84 9.96 17.83
CA PRO A 121 -2.40 11.02 18.75
C PRO A 121 -0.98 10.87 19.29
N GLY A 122 -0.44 9.65 19.37
CA GLY A 122 0.95 9.45 19.77
C GLY A 122 1.97 9.94 18.74
N ALA A 123 1.67 9.79 17.45
CA ALA A 123 2.50 10.33 16.37
C ALA A 123 2.38 11.88 16.32
N VAL A 124 1.17 12.41 16.56
CA VAL A 124 0.95 13.87 16.67
C VAL A 124 1.80 14.44 17.81
N ARG A 125 1.73 13.83 19.02
CA ARG A 125 2.53 14.23 20.19
C ARG A 125 4.03 14.19 19.88
N TYR A 126 4.53 13.13 19.24
CA TYR A 126 5.93 13.03 18.85
C TYR A 126 6.35 14.19 17.95
N LEU A 127 5.58 14.51 16.92
CA LEU A 127 5.91 15.57 15.98
C LEU A 127 5.84 16.97 16.64
N GLU A 128 4.83 17.20 17.49
CA GLU A 128 4.67 18.47 18.22
C GLU A 128 5.86 18.72 19.15
N GLU A 129 6.31 17.72 19.93
CA GLU A 129 7.50 17.79 20.79
C GLU A 129 8.77 18.09 19.98
N HIS A 130 8.83 17.64 18.72
CA HIS A 130 9.94 17.91 17.80
C HIS A 130 9.72 19.19 16.95
N LYS A 131 8.72 20.01 17.28
CA LYS A 131 8.40 21.28 16.62
C LYS A 131 8.10 21.14 15.11
N VAL A 132 7.56 20.00 14.70
CA VAL A 132 7.11 19.73 13.35
C VAL A 132 5.60 19.98 13.26
N GLY A 133 5.14 20.67 12.22
CA GLY A 133 3.74 21.00 12.00
C GLY A 133 3.57 22.41 11.46
N PHE A 134 2.33 22.74 11.07
CA PHE A 134 1.98 24.09 10.65
C PHE A 134 2.21 25.09 11.78
N ASP A 135 2.68 26.27 11.41
CA ASP A 135 2.69 27.42 12.28
C ASP A 135 1.26 28.02 12.32
N TRP A 136 0.55 27.78 13.40
CA TRP A 136 -0.82 28.30 13.56
C TRP A 136 -0.87 29.79 13.90
N GLY A 137 0.31 30.43 14.09
CA GLY A 137 0.41 31.83 14.44
C GLY A 137 -0.02 32.17 15.89
N VAL A 138 -0.20 31.16 16.73
CA VAL A 138 -0.62 31.29 18.12
C VAL A 138 0.42 30.63 19.04
N LEU A 139 1.04 31.43 19.93
CA LEU A 139 1.87 30.94 21.06
C LEU A 139 2.97 29.92 20.71
N ASN A 140 3.57 29.99 19.53
CA ASN A 140 4.58 29.02 19.06
C ASN A 140 4.07 27.57 18.98
N VAL A 141 2.77 27.36 18.83
CA VAL A 141 2.19 26.04 18.66
C VAL A 141 2.40 25.56 17.22
N ARG A 142 2.97 24.39 17.08
CA ARG A 142 3.02 23.64 15.82
C ARG A 142 1.87 22.64 15.79
N VAL A 143 1.15 22.58 14.66
CA VAL A 143 0.03 21.66 14.47
C VAL A 143 0.41 20.59 13.44
N PRO A 144 0.85 19.40 13.90
CA PRO A 144 1.15 18.30 12.99
C PRO A 144 -0.12 17.77 12.31
N ILE A 145 -0.08 17.59 11.01
CA ILE A 145 -1.09 16.83 10.29
C ILE A 145 -0.56 15.42 10.07
N VAL A 146 -1.17 14.46 10.77
CA VAL A 146 -0.84 13.03 10.66
C VAL A 146 -2.07 12.30 10.11
N VAL A 147 -1.92 11.65 8.97
CA VAL A 147 -2.96 10.79 8.40
C VAL A 147 -2.78 9.37 8.95
N GLY A 148 -3.88 8.73 9.35
CA GLY A 148 -3.86 7.36 9.84
C GLY A 148 -4.70 6.43 8.98
N ALA A 149 -4.26 5.16 8.88
CA ALA A 149 -5.04 4.08 8.28
C ALA A 149 -4.86 2.80 9.09
N VAL A 150 -5.90 1.95 9.10
CA VAL A 150 -5.93 0.79 9.99
C VAL A 150 -6.22 -0.50 9.22
N ILE A 151 -5.58 -1.60 9.65
CA ILE A 151 -6.01 -2.96 9.28
C ILE A 151 -6.80 -3.58 10.43
N ASP A 152 -7.71 -4.49 10.09
CA ASP A 152 -8.36 -5.34 11.09
C ASP A 152 -7.52 -6.60 11.32
N ASP A 153 -7.00 -6.73 12.54
CA ASP A 153 -6.24 -7.86 13.04
C ASP A 153 -6.81 -8.40 14.37
N LEU A 154 -8.04 -8.01 14.70
CA LEU A 154 -8.66 -8.30 16.00
C LEU A 154 -8.89 -9.80 16.23
N SER A 155 -8.97 -10.60 15.17
CA SER A 155 -9.14 -12.05 15.26
C SER A 155 -7.87 -12.82 15.66
N LEU A 156 -6.71 -12.16 15.73
CA LEU A 156 -5.43 -12.78 16.11
C LEU A 156 -5.14 -12.59 17.58
N GLY A 157 -5.26 -13.64 18.38
CA GLY A 157 -5.04 -13.59 19.84
C GLY A 157 -6.07 -12.74 20.56
N ASP A 158 -5.67 -12.01 21.61
CA ASP A 158 -6.59 -11.16 22.40
C ASP A 158 -6.79 -9.78 21.71
N GLY A 159 -7.88 -9.61 20.98
CA GLY A 159 -8.24 -8.37 20.28
C GLY A 159 -8.41 -7.13 21.18
N ARG A 160 -8.39 -7.27 22.52
CA ARG A 160 -8.35 -6.14 23.47
C ARG A 160 -6.98 -5.49 23.54
N ILE A 161 -5.92 -6.19 23.18
CA ILE A 161 -4.56 -5.67 23.07
C ILE A 161 -4.44 -5.00 21.69
N ARG A 162 -4.33 -3.70 21.64
CA ARG A 162 -4.27 -2.89 20.42
C ARG A 162 -3.21 -1.82 20.53
N PRO A 163 -2.62 -1.36 19.43
CA PRO A 163 -1.76 -0.19 19.44
C PRO A 163 -2.48 1.03 20.03
N ASP A 164 -1.80 1.73 20.90
CA ASP A 164 -2.23 2.98 21.55
C ASP A 164 -1.29 4.14 21.20
N ALA A 165 -1.51 5.31 21.78
CA ALA A 165 -0.69 6.48 21.55
C ALA A 165 0.79 6.26 21.89
N ASP A 166 1.11 5.47 22.92
CA ASP A 166 2.50 5.18 23.29
C ASP A 166 3.15 4.22 22.29
N ALA A 167 2.40 3.28 21.73
CA ALA A 167 2.86 2.42 20.65
C ALA A 167 3.24 3.23 19.41
N ALA A 168 2.39 4.18 18.98
CA ALA A 168 2.68 5.07 17.86
C ALA A 168 3.86 6.00 18.13
N TYR A 169 3.96 6.54 19.34
CA TYR A 169 5.11 7.36 19.75
C TYR A 169 6.42 6.57 19.63
N LYS A 170 6.47 5.31 20.10
CA LYS A 170 7.64 4.43 19.97
C LYS A 170 7.95 4.10 18.51
N ALA A 171 6.94 3.92 17.65
CA ALA A 171 7.15 3.73 16.21
C ALA A 171 7.81 4.98 15.58
N CYS A 172 7.39 6.19 15.98
CA CYS A 172 8.04 7.42 15.55
C CYS A 172 9.50 7.54 16.05
N GLN A 173 9.76 7.17 17.31
CA GLN A 173 11.12 7.16 17.86
C GLN A 173 12.06 6.20 17.13
N SER A 174 11.57 5.08 16.64
CA SER A 174 12.36 4.11 15.88
C SER A 174 12.56 4.47 14.40
N ALA A 175 11.91 5.55 13.93
CA ALA A 175 11.92 5.92 12.52
C ALA A 175 13.31 6.36 12.05
N SER A 176 13.79 5.74 10.98
CA SER A 176 15.08 6.00 10.36
C SER A 176 15.01 5.98 8.83
N THR A 177 16.07 6.41 8.18
CA THR A 177 16.26 6.30 6.71
C THR A 177 16.85 4.96 6.29
N GLY A 178 17.16 4.06 7.23
CA GLY A 178 17.69 2.75 6.95
C GLY A 178 16.65 1.83 6.30
N ALA A 179 17.10 0.65 5.84
CA ALA A 179 16.22 -0.37 5.28
C ALA A 179 15.13 -0.75 6.30
N LEU A 180 13.88 -0.66 5.87
CA LEU A 180 12.74 -0.98 6.72
C LEU A 180 12.55 -2.50 6.81
N ALA A 181 12.36 -3.03 8.00
CA ALA A 181 12.08 -4.45 8.21
C ALA A 181 10.73 -4.85 7.57
N GLU A 182 10.65 -6.10 7.08
CA GLU A 182 9.47 -6.65 6.41
C GLU A 182 8.87 -7.84 7.16
N GLY A 183 7.68 -8.27 6.79
CA GLY A 183 6.99 -9.43 7.34
C GLY A 183 6.19 -9.11 8.59
N ASN A 184 6.40 -9.86 9.67
CA ASN A 184 5.61 -9.80 10.91
C ASN A 184 6.05 -8.64 11.82
N VAL A 185 6.19 -7.45 11.30
CA VAL A 185 6.67 -6.27 12.05
C VAL A 185 5.71 -5.10 11.91
N GLY A 186 5.65 -4.28 12.96
CA GLY A 186 4.77 -3.11 12.99
C GLY A 186 3.33 -3.50 12.68
N VAL A 187 2.66 -2.75 11.81
CA VAL A 187 1.31 -3.05 11.35
C VAL A 187 1.22 -4.40 10.62
N GLY A 188 2.30 -4.88 9.99
CA GLY A 188 2.35 -6.19 9.32
C GLY A 188 2.28 -7.38 10.27
N ALA A 189 2.52 -7.18 11.57
CA ALA A 189 2.47 -8.25 12.57
C ALA A 189 1.09 -8.95 12.60
N GLY A 190 0.00 -8.19 12.43
CA GLY A 190 -1.36 -8.69 12.43
C GLY A 190 -1.93 -9.02 11.03
N ALA A 191 -1.19 -8.84 9.95
CA ALA A 191 -1.72 -9.00 8.61
C ALA A 191 -1.96 -10.47 8.21
N THR A 192 -3.09 -10.75 7.54
CA THR A 192 -3.50 -12.07 7.04
C THR A 192 -4.19 -11.95 5.69
N VAL A 193 -4.18 -13.00 4.86
CA VAL A 193 -4.77 -13.02 3.51
C VAL A 193 -5.62 -14.25 3.28
N GLY A 194 -6.45 -14.25 2.22
CA GLY A 194 -7.24 -15.41 1.84
C GLY A 194 -8.42 -15.68 2.78
N LYS A 195 -8.99 -14.66 3.41
CA LYS A 195 -9.98 -14.79 4.48
C LYS A 195 -11.42 -14.96 3.98
N MET A 196 -11.70 -14.65 2.72
CA MET A 196 -13.06 -14.54 2.19
C MET A 196 -13.92 -15.83 2.35
N LEU A 197 -13.29 -16.99 2.40
CA LEU A 197 -13.98 -18.27 2.55
C LEU A 197 -14.01 -18.80 4.00
N GLY A 198 -13.54 -18.03 4.99
CA GLY A 198 -13.36 -18.49 6.38
C GLY A 198 -14.61 -19.08 7.02
N GLY A 199 -15.78 -18.50 6.81
CA GLY A 199 -17.08 -19.01 7.28
C GLY A 199 -17.50 -20.38 6.71
N HIS A 200 -16.72 -20.97 5.78
CA HIS A 200 -17.01 -22.23 5.09
C HIS A 200 -15.98 -23.33 5.35
N GLY A 201 -15.20 -23.22 6.42
CA GLY A 201 -14.17 -24.21 6.80
C GLY A 201 -12.83 -24.05 6.07
N TYR A 202 -12.67 -23.01 5.27
CA TYR A 202 -11.38 -22.63 4.69
C TYR A 202 -10.61 -21.73 5.67
N HIS A 203 -9.30 -21.73 5.56
CA HIS A 203 -8.43 -20.97 6.45
C HIS A 203 -7.55 -20.00 5.66
N GLY A 204 -7.45 -18.76 6.13
CA GLY A 204 -6.50 -17.80 5.60
C GLY A 204 -5.05 -18.12 5.94
N MET A 205 -4.13 -17.28 5.50
CA MET A 205 -2.70 -17.42 5.75
C MET A 205 -2.12 -16.17 6.39
N LYS A 206 -1.00 -16.34 7.10
CA LYS A 206 -0.21 -15.23 7.62
C LYS A 206 0.41 -14.44 6.45
N SER A 207 0.35 -13.16 6.58
CA SER A 207 0.93 -12.18 5.69
C SER A 207 1.74 -11.16 6.49
N GLY A 208 2.11 -10.04 5.90
CA GLY A 208 2.93 -9.06 6.58
C GLY A 208 2.94 -7.70 5.89
N LEU A 209 3.99 -6.97 6.19
CA LEU A 209 4.38 -5.75 5.53
C LEU A 209 5.50 -6.05 4.53
N GLY A 210 5.42 -5.48 3.34
CA GLY A 210 6.47 -5.47 2.34
C GLY A 210 6.83 -4.06 1.93
N THR A 211 8.05 -3.85 1.48
CA THR A 211 8.51 -2.57 0.96
C THR A 211 9.47 -2.75 -0.21
N ALA A 212 9.54 -1.78 -1.09
CA ALA A 212 10.43 -1.78 -2.25
C ALA A 212 10.68 -0.35 -2.75
N SER A 213 11.70 -0.17 -3.56
CA SER A 213 11.96 1.08 -4.27
C SER A 213 12.47 0.85 -5.68
N LEU A 214 12.31 1.84 -6.52
CA LEU A 214 12.83 1.95 -7.88
C LEU A 214 13.49 3.32 -8.04
N ARG A 215 14.71 3.35 -8.55
CA ARG A 215 15.43 4.58 -8.85
C ARG A 215 15.52 4.80 -10.36
N LEU A 216 15.18 6.00 -10.79
CA LEU A 216 15.25 6.48 -12.16
C LEU A 216 16.05 7.80 -12.14
N ASP A 217 17.35 7.69 -12.33
CA ASP A 217 18.28 8.80 -12.15
C ASP A 217 18.12 9.46 -10.77
N GLU A 218 17.68 10.71 -10.70
CA GLU A 218 17.44 11.45 -9.46
C GLU A 218 16.05 11.18 -8.85
N VAL A 219 15.11 10.65 -9.63
CA VAL A 219 13.76 10.31 -9.15
C VAL A 219 13.78 8.94 -8.50
N VAL A 220 13.19 8.86 -7.31
CA VAL A 220 13.00 7.61 -6.59
C VAL A 220 11.50 7.39 -6.38
N ILE A 221 11.04 6.19 -6.65
CA ILE A 221 9.69 5.72 -6.32
C ILE A 221 9.82 4.64 -5.28
N GLY A 222 9.14 4.79 -4.14
CA GLY A 222 9.06 3.80 -3.07
C GLY A 222 7.65 3.23 -2.95
N ALA A 223 7.54 2.01 -2.48
CA ALA A 223 6.28 1.38 -2.11
C ALA A 223 6.37 0.69 -0.76
N LEU A 224 5.28 0.73 -0.01
CA LEU A 224 5.05 -0.04 1.20
C LEU A 224 3.64 -0.62 1.11
N VAL A 225 3.50 -1.91 1.36
CA VAL A 225 2.21 -2.60 1.34
C VAL A 225 2.03 -3.41 2.62
N VAL A 226 0.87 -3.25 3.24
CA VAL A 226 0.38 -4.14 4.30
C VAL A 226 -0.69 -5.02 3.69
N ALA A 227 -0.35 -6.27 3.38
CA ALA A 227 -1.26 -7.18 2.70
C ALA A 227 -2.16 -7.88 3.73
N ASN A 228 -3.36 -7.31 3.97
CA ASN A 228 -4.36 -7.89 4.88
C ASN A 228 -5.69 -8.12 4.15
N SER A 229 -5.64 -8.73 2.96
CA SER A 229 -6.75 -8.86 2.04
C SER A 229 -7.72 -10.00 2.38
N SER A 230 -8.97 -9.87 1.92
CA SER A 230 -9.90 -10.99 1.84
C SER A 230 -9.53 -11.98 0.73
N GLY A 231 -8.95 -11.49 -0.36
CA GLY A 231 -8.56 -12.26 -1.55
C GLY A 231 -7.29 -13.08 -1.39
N ASP A 232 -7.05 -13.96 -2.38
CA ASP A 232 -5.81 -14.70 -2.58
C ASP A 232 -4.72 -13.76 -3.12
N ILE A 233 -3.46 -13.99 -2.72
CA ILE A 233 -2.31 -13.35 -3.33
C ILE A 233 -1.82 -14.22 -4.50
N VAL A 234 -1.82 -13.63 -5.68
CA VAL A 234 -1.44 -14.30 -6.92
C VAL A 234 -0.16 -13.69 -7.50
N ASN A 235 0.66 -14.51 -8.10
CA ASN A 235 1.81 -14.02 -8.86
C ASN A 235 1.29 -13.52 -10.23
N PRO A 236 1.40 -12.23 -10.55
CA PRO A 236 0.84 -11.67 -11.78
C PRO A 236 1.50 -12.19 -13.06
N HIS A 237 2.71 -12.75 -12.98
CA HIS A 237 3.42 -13.28 -14.13
C HIS A 237 3.06 -14.75 -14.45
N THR A 238 2.66 -15.52 -13.43
CA THR A 238 2.37 -16.96 -13.59
C THR A 238 0.90 -17.30 -13.36
N GLY A 239 0.13 -16.38 -12.73
CA GLY A 239 -1.25 -16.64 -12.30
C GLY A 239 -1.36 -17.59 -11.09
N GLY A 240 -0.24 -18.12 -10.59
CA GLY A 240 -0.23 -19.03 -9.45
C GLY A 240 -0.50 -18.34 -8.12
N ILE A 241 -1.27 -18.99 -7.23
CA ILE A 241 -1.52 -18.50 -5.86
C ILE A 241 -0.25 -18.69 -5.04
N VAL A 242 0.22 -17.61 -4.39
CA VAL A 242 1.40 -17.59 -3.51
C VAL A 242 0.98 -17.75 -2.05
N ALA A 243 -0.10 -17.09 -1.64
CA ALA A 243 -0.72 -17.20 -0.33
C ALA A 243 -2.23 -16.94 -0.47
N GLY A 244 -3.06 -17.62 0.29
CA GLY A 244 -4.51 -17.44 0.12
C GLY A 244 -5.33 -18.44 0.93
N ALA A 245 -6.60 -18.60 0.54
CA ALA A 245 -7.51 -19.51 1.20
C ALA A 245 -7.03 -20.96 1.08
N ARG A 246 -6.74 -21.58 2.23
CA ARG A 246 -6.37 -23.00 2.34
C ARG A 246 -7.61 -23.87 2.35
N ARG A 247 -7.54 -25.02 1.65
CA ARG A 247 -8.61 -26.03 1.69
C ARG A 247 -8.80 -26.59 3.09
N PRO A 248 -10.02 -27.08 3.44
CA PRO A 248 -10.29 -27.65 4.74
C PRO A 248 -9.42 -28.87 5.08
N ASP A 249 -8.96 -29.60 4.07
CA ASP A 249 -8.05 -30.76 4.23
C ASP A 249 -6.57 -30.33 4.44
N GLY A 250 -6.29 -29.04 4.46
CA GLY A 250 -4.94 -28.46 4.59
C GLY A 250 -4.07 -28.62 3.35
N LYS A 251 -4.59 -29.23 2.27
CA LYS A 251 -3.81 -29.53 1.05
C LYS A 251 -4.05 -28.48 -0.04
N GLY A 252 -3.08 -27.61 -0.27
CA GLY A 252 -3.11 -26.60 -1.32
C GLY A 252 -4.07 -25.46 -1.09
N PHE A 253 -4.31 -24.69 -2.14
CA PHE A 253 -5.17 -23.51 -2.15
C PHE A 253 -6.57 -23.84 -2.68
N ALA A 254 -7.56 -23.09 -2.20
CA ALA A 254 -8.94 -23.24 -2.65
C ALA A 254 -9.21 -22.52 -3.98
N ASN A 255 -8.49 -21.46 -4.28
CA ASN A 255 -8.80 -20.47 -5.30
C ASN A 255 -10.17 -19.83 -5.04
N ILE A 256 -10.17 -18.70 -4.38
CA ILE A 256 -11.39 -18.03 -3.91
C ILE A 256 -12.42 -17.87 -5.04
N VAL A 257 -12.01 -17.31 -6.19
CA VAL A 257 -12.94 -17.01 -7.28
C VAL A 257 -13.57 -18.27 -7.87
N GLU A 258 -12.81 -19.34 -8.05
CA GLU A 258 -13.36 -20.61 -8.54
C GLU A 258 -14.31 -21.27 -7.52
N THR A 259 -13.98 -21.16 -6.22
CA THR A 259 -14.86 -21.62 -5.14
C THR A 259 -16.17 -20.83 -5.12
N LEU A 260 -16.12 -19.51 -5.30
CA LEU A 260 -17.31 -18.65 -5.40
C LEU A 260 -18.20 -19.05 -6.59
N LYS A 261 -17.60 -19.30 -7.76
CA LYS A 261 -18.35 -19.81 -8.93
C LYS A 261 -19.05 -21.12 -8.62
N SER A 262 -18.39 -22.02 -7.88
CA SER A 262 -18.99 -23.30 -7.45
C SER A 262 -20.15 -23.06 -6.48
N PHE A 263 -19.99 -22.17 -5.49
CA PHE A 263 -21.07 -21.83 -4.56
C PHE A 263 -22.28 -21.20 -5.27
N ALA A 264 -22.04 -20.28 -6.17
CA ALA A 264 -23.12 -19.66 -6.96
C ALA A 264 -23.92 -20.71 -7.76
N ARG A 265 -23.24 -21.68 -8.40
CA ARG A 265 -23.89 -22.77 -9.14
C ARG A 265 -24.68 -23.71 -8.23
N SER A 266 -24.27 -23.91 -6.98
CA SER A 266 -24.96 -24.75 -5.98
C SER A 266 -26.10 -24.05 -5.25
N GLY A 267 -26.41 -22.79 -5.58
CA GLY A 267 -27.45 -22.00 -4.93
C GLY A 267 -27.10 -21.48 -3.54
N ARG A 268 -25.84 -21.59 -3.11
CA ARG A 268 -25.35 -20.97 -1.88
C ARG A 268 -25.35 -19.45 -2.02
N ARG A 269 -25.91 -18.76 -1.03
CA ARG A 269 -26.05 -17.30 -1.06
C ARG A 269 -24.97 -16.62 -0.19
N GLU A 270 -24.51 -15.45 -0.64
CA GLU A 270 -23.50 -14.60 -0.02
C GLU A 270 -23.91 -14.04 1.36
N SER A 271 -25.18 -14.12 1.76
CA SER A 271 -25.76 -13.44 2.91
C SER A 271 -25.13 -13.77 4.28
N THR A 272 -24.23 -14.74 4.38
CA THR A 272 -23.51 -15.10 5.60
C THR A 272 -22.16 -14.43 5.74
N TRP A 273 -21.59 -13.88 4.67
CA TRP A 273 -20.20 -13.39 4.63
C TRP A 273 -20.04 -12.00 5.22
N LEU A 274 -21.01 -11.12 4.95
CA LEU A 274 -21.00 -9.74 5.46
C LEU A 274 -21.23 -9.65 6.99
N ARG A 275 -21.54 -10.76 7.66
CA ARG A 275 -21.85 -10.81 9.10
C ARG A 275 -20.74 -11.39 9.95
N ASP A 276 -19.68 -11.94 9.33
CA ASP A 276 -18.54 -12.47 10.09
C ASP A 276 -17.50 -11.35 10.28
N PRO A 277 -17.32 -10.82 11.53
CA PRO A 277 -16.31 -9.81 11.81
C PRO A 277 -14.89 -10.26 11.44
N ALA A 278 -14.64 -11.58 11.44
CA ALA A 278 -13.34 -12.15 11.05
C ALA A 278 -13.00 -11.95 9.56
N LEU A 279 -13.97 -11.53 8.74
CA LEU A 279 -13.79 -11.30 7.31
C LEU A 279 -13.49 -9.84 6.95
N GLN A 280 -13.46 -8.92 7.93
CA GLN A 280 -13.04 -7.54 7.68
C GLN A 280 -11.56 -7.52 7.28
N SER A 281 -11.31 -6.96 6.13
CA SER A 281 -10.00 -6.96 5.49
C SER A 281 -9.66 -5.58 4.97
N THR A 282 -8.39 -5.30 4.90
CA THR A 282 -7.90 -4.00 4.42
C THR A 282 -6.47 -4.18 3.92
N THR A 283 -6.22 -3.92 2.66
CA THR A 283 -4.87 -3.75 2.16
C THR A 283 -4.51 -2.27 2.21
N LEU A 284 -3.42 -1.93 2.87
CA LEU A 284 -2.90 -0.57 2.87
C LEU A 284 -1.72 -0.49 1.92
N VAL A 285 -1.80 0.44 0.97
CA VAL A 285 -0.76 0.72 -0.01
C VAL A 285 -0.28 2.15 0.18
N VAL A 286 1.01 2.34 0.31
CA VAL A 286 1.65 3.66 0.27
C VAL A 286 2.68 3.66 -0.84
N VAL A 287 2.52 4.55 -1.81
CA VAL A 287 3.56 4.87 -2.78
C VAL A 287 4.12 6.25 -2.49
N ALA A 288 5.41 6.43 -2.68
CA ALA A 288 6.07 7.68 -2.43
C ALA A 288 7.06 8.02 -3.54
N THR A 289 7.28 9.31 -3.78
CA THR A 289 8.32 9.79 -4.69
C THR A 289 8.94 11.08 -4.15
N ASN A 290 10.15 11.38 -4.58
CA ASN A 290 10.77 12.68 -4.33
C ASN A 290 10.46 13.71 -5.44
N ALA A 291 9.82 13.30 -6.54
CA ALA A 291 9.41 14.21 -7.61
C ALA A 291 8.21 15.08 -7.17
N GLU A 292 8.22 16.36 -7.59
CA GLU A 292 7.16 17.32 -7.25
C GLU A 292 5.84 16.98 -7.95
N PHE A 293 4.77 16.85 -7.17
CA PHE A 293 3.42 16.65 -7.67
C PHE A 293 2.38 17.38 -6.81
N THR A 294 1.34 17.88 -7.47
CA THR A 294 0.17 18.42 -6.78
C THR A 294 -0.66 17.30 -6.13
N LYS A 295 -1.48 17.64 -5.15
CA LYS A 295 -2.40 16.70 -4.50
C LYS A 295 -3.30 15.98 -5.51
N THR A 296 -3.87 16.69 -6.49
CA THR A 296 -4.70 16.09 -7.55
C THR A 296 -3.92 15.08 -8.40
N ALA A 297 -2.65 15.40 -8.73
CA ALA A 297 -1.78 14.47 -9.44
C ALA A 297 -1.49 13.22 -8.62
N LEU A 298 -1.23 13.39 -7.32
CA LEU A 298 -0.99 12.28 -6.39
C LEU A 298 -2.23 11.42 -6.19
N THR A 299 -3.43 12.02 -6.13
CA THR A 299 -4.69 11.24 -6.12
C THR A 299 -4.76 10.35 -7.36
N LYS A 300 -4.43 10.87 -8.56
CA LYS A 300 -4.40 10.04 -9.77
C LYS A 300 -3.31 8.96 -9.74
N ILE A 301 -2.14 9.25 -9.18
CA ILE A 301 -1.07 8.27 -8.99
C ILE A 301 -1.53 7.17 -8.00
N ALA A 302 -2.23 7.52 -6.91
CA ALA A 302 -2.80 6.54 -5.98
C ALA A 302 -3.78 5.59 -6.66
N MET A 303 -4.72 6.12 -7.47
CA MET A 303 -5.65 5.32 -8.28
C MET A 303 -4.92 4.37 -9.24
N MET A 304 -3.83 4.81 -9.87
CA MET A 304 -3.03 3.96 -10.75
C MET A 304 -2.27 2.90 -9.95
N ALA A 305 -1.68 3.26 -8.81
CA ALA A 305 -0.96 2.34 -7.92
C ALA A 305 -1.88 1.24 -7.37
N SER A 306 -3.15 1.55 -7.05
CA SER A 306 -4.18 0.59 -6.63
C SER A 306 -4.37 -0.53 -7.65
N THR A 307 -4.28 -0.23 -8.96
CA THR A 307 -4.33 -1.28 -10.00
C THR A 307 -3.19 -2.27 -9.91
N GLY A 308 -2.06 -1.88 -9.31
CA GLY A 308 -0.93 -2.77 -9.04
C GLY A 308 -1.27 -3.82 -7.98
N ALA A 309 -1.95 -3.43 -6.92
CA ALA A 309 -2.47 -4.36 -5.91
C ALA A 309 -3.50 -5.31 -6.54
N ALA A 310 -4.41 -4.81 -7.39
CA ALA A 310 -5.40 -5.62 -8.09
C ALA A 310 -4.79 -6.69 -9.04
N ARG A 311 -3.55 -6.51 -9.50
CA ARG A 311 -2.84 -7.54 -10.27
C ARG A 311 -2.35 -8.70 -9.41
N ALA A 312 -2.13 -8.47 -8.12
CA ALA A 312 -1.54 -9.43 -7.19
C ALA A 312 -2.52 -9.93 -6.13
N ILE A 313 -3.72 -9.38 -6.03
CA ILE A 313 -4.77 -9.73 -5.06
C ILE A 313 -6.05 -10.06 -5.82
N ASN A 314 -6.63 -11.24 -5.59
CA ASN A 314 -7.81 -11.70 -6.30
C ASN A 314 -8.79 -12.50 -5.41
N PRO A 315 -10.02 -11.97 -5.16
CA PRO A 315 -10.54 -10.67 -5.55
C PRO A 315 -9.96 -9.53 -4.72
N TYR A 316 -10.07 -8.31 -5.22
CA TYR A 316 -9.64 -7.07 -4.57
C TYR A 316 -10.80 -6.07 -4.53
N HIS A 317 -10.80 -5.11 -3.61
CA HIS A 317 -11.86 -4.12 -3.42
C HIS A 317 -13.26 -4.73 -3.24
N THR A 318 -13.35 -5.78 -2.42
CA THR A 318 -14.65 -6.37 -2.13
C THR A 318 -15.46 -5.49 -1.19
N ASN A 319 -16.77 -5.75 -1.08
CA ASN A 319 -17.68 -4.94 -0.26
C ASN A 319 -17.33 -4.93 1.25
N GLY A 320 -16.53 -5.89 1.72
CA GLY A 320 -16.05 -5.96 3.12
C GLY A 320 -14.66 -5.38 3.34
N ASP A 321 -13.97 -4.97 2.27
CA ASP A 321 -12.58 -4.49 2.36
C ASP A 321 -12.53 -2.97 2.62
N GLY A 322 -11.55 -2.54 3.40
CA GLY A 322 -11.22 -1.13 3.64
C GLY A 322 -9.99 -0.67 2.86
N ASP A 323 -9.71 -1.29 1.71
CA ASP A 323 -8.52 -1.04 0.92
C ASP A 323 -8.30 0.43 0.64
N SER A 324 -7.10 0.91 0.90
CA SER A 324 -6.73 2.31 0.77
C SER A 324 -5.34 2.45 0.19
N THR A 325 -5.21 3.30 -0.81
CA THR A 325 -3.94 3.61 -1.47
C THR A 325 -3.60 5.08 -1.30
N PHE A 326 -2.39 5.36 -0.83
CA PHE A 326 -1.87 6.70 -0.60
C PHE A 326 -0.69 6.95 -1.54
N ALA A 327 -0.64 8.13 -2.15
CA ALA A 327 0.52 8.59 -2.90
C ALA A 327 1.08 9.86 -2.27
N ILE A 328 2.40 9.89 -2.07
CA ILE A 328 3.11 10.92 -1.31
C ILE A 328 4.24 11.47 -2.18
N SER A 329 4.41 12.78 -2.18
CA SER A 329 5.58 13.46 -2.73
C SER A 329 6.29 14.24 -1.65
N THR A 330 7.60 14.02 -1.52
CA THR A 330 8.47 14.86 -0.68
C THR A 330 8.95 16.13 -1.38
N ASN A 331 8.54 16.36 -2.63
CA ASN A 331 8.74 17.58 -3.43
C ASN A 331 10.20 18.07 -3.50
N ARG A 332 11.16 17.15 -3.65
CA ARG A 332 12.60 17.49 -3.63
C ARG A 332 13.21 17.65 -5.02
N VAL A 333 12.55 17.12 -6.04
CA VAL A 333 13.08 17.09 -7.41
C VAL A 333 12.01 17.54 -8.39
N LYS A 334 12.34 18.50 -9.23
CA LYS A 334 11.54 18.83 -10.42
C LYS A 334 11.86 17.80 -11.49
N SER A 335 10.83 17.14 -12.00
CA SER A 335 11.01 16.06 -12.98
C SER A 335 10.03 16.21 -14.14
N ASP A 336 10.48 15.88 -15.36
CA ASP A 336 9.64 15.80 -16.56
C ASP A 336 8.85 14.47 -16.61
N LEU A 337 9.06 13.56 -15.67
CA LEU A 337 8.28 12.33 -15.57
C LEU A 337 6.86 12.66 -15.13
N GLY A 338 5.92 12.51 -16.06
CA GLY A 338 4.52 12.82 -15.83
C GLY A 338 3.79 11.77 -14.99
N ILE A 339 2.56 12.10 -14.58
CA ILE A 339 1.66 11.27 -13.76
C ILE A 339 1.56 9.84 -14.31
N SER A 340 1.42 9.67 -15.63
CA SER A 340 1.25 8.35 -16.26
C SER A 340 2.48 7.46 -16.11
N VAL A 341 3.69 8.03 -16.18
CA VAL A 341 4.94 7.27 -16.02
C VAL A 341 5.10 6.87 -14.56
N ILE A 342 5.04 7.83 -13.64
CA ILE A 342 5.18 7.55 -12.20
C ILE A 342 4.09 6.59 -11.74
N GLY A 343 2.82 6.80 -12.12
CA GLY A 343 1.70 5.94 -11.73
C GLY A 343 1.81 4.51 -12.27
N ALA A 344 2.27 4.33 -13.52
CA ALA A 344 2.47 3.00 -14.09
C ALA A 344 3.59 2.22 -13.38
N LEU A 345 4.71 2.90 -13.09
CA LEU A 345 5.84 2.30 -12.37
C LEU A 345 5.50 2.02 -10.91
N ALA A 346 4.75 2.92 -10.26
CA ALA A 346 4.21 2.70 -8.92
C ALA A 346 3.30 1.48 -8.87
N ALA A 347 2.41 1.29 -9.87
CA ALA A 347 1.55 0.12 -9.95
C ALA A 347 2.35 -1.19 -10.08
N ASP A 348 3.40 -1.19 -10.89
CA ASP A 348 4.27 -2.36 -11.04
C ASP A 348 5.03 -2.66 -9.73
N LEU A 349 5.59 -1.63 -9.11
CA LEU A 349 6.28 -1.74 -7.83
C LEU A 349 5.36 -2.23 -6.71
N VAL A 350 4.11 -1.75 -6.64
CA VAL A 350 3.09 -2.20 -5.68
C VAL A 350 2.80 -3.68 -5.86
N SER A 351 2.62 -4.15 -7.11
CA SER A 351 2.38 -5.56 -7.39
C SER A 351 3.52 -6.46 -6.87
N ALA A 352 4.78 -6.06 -7.10
CA ALA A 352 5.95 -6.75 -6.55
C ALA A 352 6.01 -6.68 -5.02
N THR A 353 5.63 -5.55 -4.43
CA THR A 353 5.65 -5.33 -2.98
C THR A 353 4.60 -6.17 -2.24
N VAL A 354 3.42 -6.40 -2.84
CA VAL A 354 2.42 -7.36 -2.32
C VAL A 354 3.03 -8.75 -2.18
N LEU A 355 3.77 -9.22 -3.19
CA LEU A 355 4.45 -10.53 -3.13
C LEU A 355 5.56 -10.55 -2.05
N ARG A 356 6.29 -9.44 -1.87
CA ARG A 356 7.29 -9.33 -0.79
C ARG A 356 6.64 -9.45 0.58
N ALA A 357 5.52 -8.78 0.81
CA ALA A 357 4.78 -8.82 2.08
C ALA A 357 4.46 -10.25 2.53
N VAL A 358 3.95 -11.09 1.62
CA VAL A 358 3.61 -12.49 1.97
C VAL A 358 4.83 -13.40 2.06
N LYS A 359 5.86 -13.16 1.25
CA LYS A 359 7.10 -13.95 1.28
C LYS A 359 7.97 -13.63 2.51
N ALA A 360 7.92 -12.40 3.01
CA ALA A 360 8.65 -11.97 4.19
C ALA A 360 7.98 -12.44 5.50
N ALA A 361 6.70 -12.78 5.48
CA ALA A 361 5.96 -13.24 6.65
C ALA A 361 6.45 -14.61 7.16
N SER A 362 6.38 -14.82 8.45
CA SER A 362 6.62 -16.11 9.13
C SER A 362 5.31 -16.62 9.73
N SER A 363 5.13 -17.94 9.79
CA SER A 363 3.95 -18.56 10.40
C SER A 363 3.78 -18.16 11.86
N ILE A 364 2.54 -18.07 12.29
CA ILE A 364 2.15 -18.00 13.70
C ILE A 364 1.13 -19.12 13.96
N GLU A 365 0.81 -19.38 15.23
CA GLU A 365 -0.15 -20.43 15.61
C GLU A 365 -1.48 -20.25 14.83
N GLY A 366 -1.91 -21.32 14.16
CA GLY A 366 -3.13 -21.35 13.36
C GLY A 366 -3.05 -20.64 11.98
N TRP A 367 -1.95 -19.93 11.67
CA TRP A 367 -1.81 -19.14 10.45
C TRP A 367 -0.47 -19.41 9.74
N PRO A 368 -0.42 -20.39 8.82
CA PRO A 368 0.80 -20.69 8.08
C PRO A 368 1.19 -19.53 7.14
N ALA A 369 2.49 -19.28 6.97
CA ALA A 369 3.02 -18.32 6.01
C ALA A 369 3.47 -19.01 4.71
N ALA A 370 3.55 -18.25 3.63
CA ALA A 370 3.92 -18.79 2.31
C ALA A 370 5.33 -19.42 2.28
N ARG A 371 6.29 -18.81 3.00
CA ARG A 371 7.68 -19.31 3.08
C ARG A 371 7.80 -20.68 3.74
N ASP A 372 6.86 -21.02 4.63
CA ASP A 372 6.91 -22.21 5.47
C ASP A 372 6.08 -23.37 4.87
N LEU A 373 5.42 -23.14 3.71
CA LEU A 373 4.77 -24.20 2.96
C LEU A 373 5.83 -24.98 2.17
N ALA A 374 5.75 -26.31 2.24
CA ALA A 374 6.55 -27.15 1.34
C ALA A 374 6.26 -26.76 -0.12
N PRO A 375 7.29 -26.70 -1.01
CA PRO A 375 7.03 -26.52 -2.43
C PRO A 375 6.04 -27.60 -2.88
N ALA A 376 5.04 -27.20 -3.66
CA ALA A 376 4.13 -28.17 -4.25
C ALA A 376 4.98 -29.16 -5.04
N SER A 377 4.94 -30.43 -4.64
CA SER A 377 5.51 -31.52 -5.44
C SER A 377 4.79 -31.49 -6.78
N GLY A 378 5.51 -31.01 -7.82
CA GLY A 378 5.04 -30.92 -9.19
C GLY A 378 4.70 -32.29 -9.79
#